data_d03351ee6546611aa34d1b2bc293da87
#
_entry.id   d03351ee6546611aa34d1b2bc293da87
#
_cell.length_a   1.000
_cell.length_b   1.000
_cell.length_c   1.000
_cell.angle_alpha   90.00
_cell.angle_beta   90.00
_cell.angle_gamma   90.00
#
_symmetry.space_group_name_H-M   'P 1'
#
loop_
_entity.id
_entity.type
_entity.pdbx_description
1 polymer ?
#
loop_
_entity_poly.entity_id
_entity_poly.type
_entity_poly.pdbx_seq_one_letter_code
_entity_poly.pdbx_strand_id
1 'polypeptide(L)'
;MEDGAKPRDLADRTFEFARSVRTFVKQLPRTVSNTEDVRQLVRASGSVAANWIEADEALSKKDFLMRVKICRKEAKESRLFLRLVDAGLSKNSVAARETLAAEARELTLIFSSIISKNG
;
A
#
# COMPACT_ATOMS: atom_id res chain seq x y z
N MET A 1 1.89 -23.50 -7.39
CA MET A 1 1.68 -22.97 -7.56
C MET A 1 1.46 -22.03 -7.68
N GLU A 2 1.25 -21.82 -7.58
CA GLU A 2 0.98 -21.09 -7.80
C GLU A 2 1.05 -20.02 -7.62
N ASP A 3 1.02 -19.71 -7.78
CA ASP A 3 1.26 -18.65 -7.75
C ASP A 3 0.79 -17.51 -7.13
N GLY A 4 1.39 -16.84 -6.40
CA GLY A 4 1.01 -15.72 -5.63
C GLY A 4 0.63 -14.48 -6.35
N ALA A 5 0.73 -14.50 -7.62
CA ALA A 5 0.48 -13.34 -8.45
C ALA A 5 -0.95 -13.29 -9.00
N LYS A 6 -1.81 -14.19 -8.53
CA LYS A 6 -3.20 -14.22 -9.01
C LYS A 6 -3.95 -12.99 -8.54
N PRO A 7 -4.86 -12.43 -9.37
CA PRO A 7 -5.60 -11.22 -9.03
C PRO A 7 -6.33 -11.28 -7.69
N ARG A 8 -6.91 -12.44 -7.33
CA ARG A 8 -7.59 -12.56 -6.04
C ARG A 8 -6.64 -12.44 -4.86
N ASP A 9 -5.35 -12.77 -5.08
CA ASP A 9 -4.35 -12.61 -4.03
C ASP A 9 -4.11 -11.13 -3.73
N LEU A 10 -4.31 -10.26 -4.70
CA LEU A 10 -4.15 -8.83 -4.49
C LEU A 10 -5.25 -8.26 -3.60
N ALA A 11 -6.46 -8.81 -3.65
CA ALA A 11 -7.52 -8.37 -2.74
C ALA A 11 -7.08 -8.60 -1.30
N ASP A 12 -6.60 -9.80 -0.99
CA ASP A 12 -6.12 -10.14 0.35
C ASP A 12 -4.85 -9.38 0.69
N ARG A 13 -3.93 -9.29 -0.24
CA ARG A 13 -2.62 -8.69 -0.02
C ARG A 13 -2.73 -7.19 0.23
N THR A 14 -3.56 -6.48 -0.52
CA THR A 14 -3.76 -5.04 -0.32
C THR A 14 -4.53 -4.78 0.98
N PHE A 15 -5.48 -5.65 1.33
CA PHE A 15 -6.17 -5.56 2.61
C PHE A 15 -5.18 -5.73 3.77
N GLU A 16 -4.33 -6.76 3.73
CA GLU A 16 -3.36 -7.01 4.79
C GLU A 16 -2.36 -5.87 4.91
N PHE A 17 -1.95 -5.29 3.80
CA PHE A 17 -1.07 -4.13 3.82
C PHE A 17 -1.72 -2.98 4.59
N ALA A 18 -2.96 -2.63 4.24
CA ALA A 18 -3.67 -1.53 4.90
C ALA A 18 -3.88 -1.83 6.38
N ARG A 19 -4.23 -3.07 6.73
CA ARG A 19 -4.43 -3.46 8.12
C ARG A 19 -3.13 -3.39 8.91
N SER A 20 -2.04 -3.89 8.34
CA SER A 20 -0.74 -3.87 9.00
C SER A 20 -0.23 -2.45 9.23
N VAL A 21 -0.52 -1.52 8.30
CA VAL A 21 -0.21 -0.11 8.49
C VAL A 21 -0.93 0.41 9.74
N ARG A 22 -2.21 0.07 9.91
CA ARG A 22 -2.99 0.54 11.05
C ARG A 22 -2.45 0.00 12.38
N THR A 23 -1.99 -1.23 12.40
CA THR A 23 -1.33 -1.80 13.58
C THR A 23 -0.01 -1.09 13.87
N PHE A 24 0.77 -0.85 12.82
CA PHE A 24 2.07 -0.19 12.94
C PHE A 24 1.94 1.22 13.52
N VAL A 25 1.00 2.03 13.02
CA VAL A 25 0.92 3.44 13.43
C VAL A 25 0.55 3.61 14.90
N LYS A 26 -0.07 2.60 15.50
CA LYS A 26 -0.42 2.66 16.93
C LYS A 26 0.81 2.71 17.83
N GLN A 27 1.96 2.28 17.34
CA GLN A 27 3.20 2.18 18.11
C GLN A 27 4.09 3.42 17.98
N LEU A 28 3.73 4.36 17.09
CA LEU A 28 4.61 5.48 16.76
C LEU A 28 4.56 6.56 17.84
N PRO A 29 5.69 7.27 18.08
CA PRO A 29 5.68 8.43 18.95
C PRO A 29 4.70 9.49 18.45
N ARG A 30 4.07 10.19 19.38
CA ARG A 30 3.13 11.26 19.05
C ARG A 30 3.89 12.56 18.91
N THR A 31 4.24 12.89 17.67
CA THR A 31 4.89 14.16 17.33
C THR A 31 4.02 14.87 16.30
N VAL A 32 4.29 16.17 16.11
CA VAL A 32 3.53 16.94 15.11
C VAL A 32 3.66 16.30 13.72
N SER A 33 4.90 15.97 13.32
CA SER A 33 5.12 15.39 11.98
C SER A 33 4.48 14.01 11.86
N ASN A 34 4.59 13.16 12.89
CA ASN A 34 3.96 11.84 12.84
C ASN A 34 2.44 11.95 12.76
N THR A 35 1.84 12.91 13.45
CA THR A 35 0.39 13.10 13.37
C THR A 35 -0.05 13.36 11.93
N GLU A 36 0.66 14.20 11.20
CA GLU A 36 0.35 14.51 9.81
C GLU A 36 0.65 13.32 8.89
N ASP A 37 1.82 12.72 9.05
CA ASP A 37 2.26 11.63 8.17
C ASP A 37 1.41 10.38 8.36
N VAL A 38 1.02 10.07 9.61
CA VAL A 38 0.15 8.93 9.90
C VAL A 38 -1.20 9.09 9.21
N ARG A 39 -1.78 10.29 9.25
CA ARG A 39 -3.06 10.53 8.59
C ARG A 39 -2.97 10.24 7.09
N GLN A 40 -1.91 10.73 6.47
CA GLN A 40 -1.69 10.50 5.04
C GLN A 40 -1.40 9.03 4.73
N LEU A 41 -0.64 8.37 5.58
CA LEU A 41 -0.31 6.96 5.40
C LEU A 41 -1.54 6.07 5.52
N VAL A 42 -2.36 6.31 6.53
CA VAL A 42 -3.60 5.54 6.72
C VAL A 42 -4.52 5.73 5.51
N ARG A 43 -4.67 6.97 5.03
CA ARG A 43 -5.48 7.26 3.85
C ARG A 43 -4.92 6.55 2.61
N ALA A 44 -3.63 6.71 2.35
CA ALA A 44 -3.02 6.16 1.14
C ALA A 44 -3.06 4.63 1.13
N SER A 45 -2.72 4.00 2.24
CA SER A 45 -2.71 2.52 2.30
C SER A 45 -4.12 1.95 2.14
N GLY A 46 -5.13 2.59 2.72
CA GLY A 46 -6.52 2.17 2.51
C GLY A 46 -6.96 2.36 1.07
N SER A 47 -6.49 3.43 0.42
CA SER A 47 -6.82 3.71 -0.97
C SER A 47 -6.25 2.66 -1.93
N VAL A 48 -5.10 2.06 -1.61
CA VAL A 48 -4.56 0.96 -2.42
C VAL A 48 -5.59 -0.18 -2.48
N ALA A 49 -6.09 -0.60 -1.33
CA ALA A 49 -7.05 -1.70 -1.26
C ALA A 49 -8.39 -1.32 -1.89
N ALA A 50 -8.87 -0.11 -1.62
CA ALA A 50 -10.17 0.33 -2.16
C ALA A 50 -10.13 0.43 -3.69
N ASN A 51 -9.06 0.95 -4.26
CA ASN A 51 -8.95 1.06 -5.70
C ASN A 51 -8.72 -0.29 -6.38
N TRP A 52 -8.11 -1.25 -5.69
CA TRP A 52 -8.03 -2.59 -6.23
C TRP A 52 -9.43 -3.22 -6.35
N ILE A 53 -10.31 -3.00 -5.36
CA ILE A 53 -11.70 -3.46 -5.46
C ILE A 53 -12.36 -2.85 -6.70
N GLU A 54 -12.16 -1.54 -6.92
CA GLU A 54 -12.73 -0.87 -8.09
C GLU A 54 -12.17 -1.43 -9.39
N ALA A 55 -10.86 -1.74 -9.43
CA ALA A 55 -10.24 -2.35 -10.60
C ALA A 55 -10.83 -3.73 -10.90
N ASP A 56 -10.98 -4.55 -9.85
CA ASP A 56 -11.49 -5.90 -9.97
C ASP A 56 -12.95 -5.90 -10.47
N GLU A 57 -13.72 -4.86 -10.15
CA GLU A 57 -15.12 -4.73 -10.57
C GLU A 57 -15.28 -3.85 -11.81
N ALA A 58 -14.19 -3.43 -12.45
CA ALA A 58 -14.26 -2.52 -13.58
C ALA A 58 -14.98 -3.15 -14.77
N LEU A 59 -15.79 -2.33 -15.45
CA LEU A 59 -16.61 -2.79 -16.57
C LEU A 59 -15.91 -2.64 -17.93
N SER A 60 -14.73 -2.00 -17.96
CA SER A 60 -13.97 -1.83 -19.18
C SER A 60 -12.47 -1.94 -18.88
N LYS A 61 -11.69 -2.24 -19.92
CA LYS A 61 -10.23 -2.27 -19.80
C LYS A 61 -9.68 -0.89 -19.43
N LYS A 62 -10.26 0.15 -19.99
CA LYS A 62 -9.84 1.53 -19.69
C LYS A 62 -10.03 1.86 -18.21
N ASP A 63 -11.18 1.52 -17.64
CA ASP A 63 -11.45 1.74 -16.23
C ASP A 63 -10.53 0.89 -15.36
N PHE A 64 -10.32 -0.36 -15.73
CA PHE A 64 -9.42 -1.25 -15.01
C PHE A 64 -8.02 -0.63 -14.92
N LEU A 65 -7.47 -0.20 -16.05
CA LEU A 65 -6.12 0.37 -16.08
C LEU A 65 -6.03 1.66 -15.29
N MET A 66 -7.07 2.50 -15.36
CA MET A 66 -7.11 3.72 -14.58
C MET A 66 -7.03 3.41 -13.08
N ARG A 67 -7.82 2.43 -12.63
CA ARG A 67 -7.84 2.06 -11.20
C ARG A 67 -6.51 1.44 -10.76
N VAL A 68 -5.89 0.61 -11.59
CA VAL A 68 -4.59 0.02 -11.27
C VAL A 68 -3.52 1.12 -11.18
N LYS A 69 -3.59 2.13 -12.05
CA LYS A 69 -2.66 3.28 -11.96
C LYS A 69 -2.84 4.05 -10.66
N ILE A 70 -4.07 4.18 -10.18
CA ILE A 70 -4.32 4.81 -8.89
C ILE A 70 -3.75 3.93 -7.76
N CYS A 71 -3.94 2.62 -7.83
CA CYS A 71 -3.34 1.69 -6.86
C CYS A 71 -1.84 1.90 -6.79
N ARG A 72 -1.17 2.00 -7.94
CA ARG A 72 0.27 2.22 -8.00
C ARG A 72 0.66 3.54 -7.36
N LYS A 73 -0.05 4.61 -7.69
CA LYS A 73 0.19 5.93 -7.11
C LYS A 73 0.08 5.90 -5.59
N GLU A 74 -0.99 5.29 -5.08
CA GLU A 74 -1.23 5.25 -3.63
C GLU A 74 -0.22 4.34 -2.91
N ALA A 75 0.22 3.27 -3.56
CA ALA A 75 1.28 2.43 -3.00
C ALA A 75 2.60 3.21 -2.88
N LYS A 76 2.92 4.00 -3.89
CA LYS A 76 4.12 4.84 -3.86
C LYS A 76 4.02 5.91 -2.76
N GLU A 77 2.84 6.51 -2.60
CA GLU A 77 2.63 7.49 -1.52
C GLU A 77 2.72 6.83 -0.16
N SER A 78 2.15 5.63 -0.02
CA SER A 78 2.27 4.87 1.24
C SER A 78 3.73 4.65 1.60
N ARG A 79 4.55 4.27 0.62
CA ARG A 79 5.98 4.07 0.86
C ARG A 79 6.66 5.37 1.29
N LEU A 80 6.30 6.49 0.66
CA LEU A 80 6.84 7.78 1.04
C LEU A 80 6.59 8.08 2.52
N PHE A 81 5.34 7.94 2.97
CA PHE A 81 5.02 8.27 4.35
C PHE A 81 5.60 7.25 5.33
N LEU A 82 5.71 5.98 4.95
CA LEU A 82 6.41 4.99 5.77
C LEU A 82 7.88 5.37 5.99
N ARG A 83 8.50 5.96 4.99
CA ARG A 83 9.90 6.38 5.08
C ARG A 83 10.05 7.70 5.85
N LEU A 84 9.01 8.52 5.86
CA LEU A 84 9.06 9.83 6.54
C LEU A 84 8.77 9.74 8.04
N VAL A 85 7.92 8.80 8.47
CA VAL A 85 7.54 8.72 9.88
C VAL A 85 8.75 8.43 10.76
N ASP A 86 8.72 8.99 11.96
CA ASP A 86 9.67 8.65 13.01
C ASP A 86 9.16 7.40 13.71
N ALA A 87 9.87 6.30 13.53
CA ALA A 87 9.48 5.01 14.10
C ALA A 87 9.88 4.85 15.57
N GLY A 88 10.58 5.86 16.12
CA GLY A 88 11.05 5.81 17.48
C GLY A 88 12.28 4.92 17.60
N LEU A 89 12.58 4.53 18.84
CA LEU A 89 13.78 3.74 19.14
C LEU A 89 13.51 2.24 19.25
N SER A 90 12.25 1.83 19.20
CA SER A 90 11.88 0.42 19.27
C SER A 90 12.37 -0.34 18.04
N LYS A 91 13.11 -1.41 18.26
CA LYS A 91 13.58 -2.27 17.16
C LYS A 91 12.39 -2.88 16.41
N ASN A 92 11.32 -3.21 17.13
CA ASN A 92 10.12 -3.78 16.50
C ASN A 92 9.44 -2.78 15.59
N SER A 93 9.32 -1.51 16.00
CA SER A 93 8.70 -0.48 15.17
C SER A 93 9.55 -0.18 13.94
N VAL A 94 10.87 -0.10 14.09
CA VAL A 94 11.78 0.12 12.97
C VAL A 94 11.69 -1.03 11.98
N ALA A 95 11.70 -2.28 12.47
CA ALA A 95 11.59 -3.45 11.61
C ALA A 95 10.24 -3.49 10.89
N ALA A 96 9.16 -3.15 11.58
CA ALA A 96 7.83 -3.10 10.98
C ALA A 96 7.76 -2.06 9.87
N ARG A 97 8.37 -0.87 10.07
CA ARG A 97 8.45 0.15 9.04
C ARG A 97 9.14 -0.38 7.79
N GLU A 98 10.29 -1.03 7.98
CA GLU A 98 11.07 -1.54 6.85
C GLU A 98 10.29 -2.62 6.08
N THR A 99 9.62 -3.51 6.80
CA THR A 99 8.81 -4.55 6.17
C THR A 99 7.66 -3.94 5.36
N LEU A 100 6.98 -2.95 5.93
CA LEU A 100 5.85 -2.32 5.24
C LEU A 100 6.32 -1.49 4.04
N ALA A 101 7.45 -0.79 4.16
CA ALA A 101 7.99 -0.03 3.03
C ALA A 101 8.39 -0.96 1.90
N ALA A 102 8.96 -2.13 2.22
CA ALA A 102 9.29 -3.13 1.22
C ALA A 102 8.03 -3.68 0.56
N GLU A 103 6.97 -3.91 1.32
CA GLU A 103 5.71 -4.40 0.75
C GLU A 103 5.08 -3.34 -0.16
N ALA A 104 5.10 -2.08 0.24
CA ALA A 104 4.59 -0.99 -0.61
C ALA A 104 5.35 -0.95 -1.95
N ARG A 105 6.66 -1.17 -1.92
CA ARG A 105 7.46 -1.24 -3.13
C ARG A 105 7.08 -2.44 -4.00
N GLU A 106 6.89 -3.61 -3.38
CA GLU A 106 6.48 -4.81 -4.11
C GLU A 106 5.13 -4.61 -4.78
N LEU A 107 4.18 -4.04 -4.06
CA LEU A 107 2.86 -3.73 -4.64
C LEU A 107 2.98 -2.77 -5.82
N THR A 108 3.83 -1.75 -5.70
CA THR A 108 4.09 -0.81 -6.79
C THR A 108 4.58 -1.55 -8.05
N LEU A 109 5.51 -2.50 -7.88
CA LEU A 109 6.06 -3.27 -8.99
C LEU A 109 5.00 -4.18 -9.62
N ILE A 110 4.16 -4.79 -8.79
CA ILE A 110 3.08 -5.64 -9.28
C ILE A 110 2.09 -4.82 -10.12
N PHE A 111 1.67 -3.65 -9.62
CA PHE A 111 0.76 -2.79 -10.37
C PHE A 111 1.40 -2.30 -11.68
N SER A 112 2.69 -1.96 -11.65
CA SER A 112 3.42 -1.58 -12.86
C SER A 112 3.44 -2.71 -13.89
N SER A 113 3.62 -3.94 -13.43
CA SER A 113 3.61 -5.12 -14.31
C SER A 113 2.24 -5.31 -14.96
N ILE A 114 1.17 -5.18 -14.17
CA ILE A 114 -0.20 -5.30 -14.70
C ILE A 114 -0.46 -4.25 -15.77
N ILE A 115 -0.07 -3.00 -15.51
CA ILE A 115 -0.25 -1.89 -16.45
C ILE A 115 0.52 -2.18 -17.74
N SER A 116 1.76 -2.62 -17.61
CA SER A 116 2.62 -2.88 -18.76
C SER A 116 2.07 -3.99 -19.65
N LYS A 117 1.52 -5.05 -19.05
CA LYS A 117 0.97 -6.17 -19.79
C LYS A 117 -0.36 -5.88 -20.47
N ASN A 118 -1.08 -4.87 -20.00
CA ASN A 118 -2.43 -4.56 -20.48
C ASN A 118 -2.51 -3.21 -21.20
N GLY A 119 -1.44 -2.48 -21.19
CA GLY A 119 -1.37 -1.15 -21.82
C GLY A 119 -0.70 -1.17 -23.19
#